data_ad2e5702a7d702a0b9d2c4917c87f193
#
_entry.id   ad2e5702a7d702a0b9d2c4917c87f193
#
_cell.length_a   1.000
_cell.length_b   1.000
_cell.length_c   1.000
_cell.angle_alpha   90.00
_cell.angle_beta   90.00
_cell.angle_gamma   90.00
#
_symmetry.space_group_name_H-M   'P 1'
#
loop_
_entity.id
_entity.type
_entity.pdbx_description
1 polymer ?
#
loop_
_entity_poly.entity_id
_entity_poly.type
_entity_poly.pdbx_seq_one_letter_code
_entity_poly.pdbx_strand_id
1 'polypeptide(L)'
;MSIQWFPGHMHKARLEIQATLPRVDIVIEVLDARIPYSSENPMLAEMRGDKLCLKVLAKADLADPLATEDWLDHYNLLEGVQGCAVSTEDIPTIRRIKLLVERMVDRRDGKMINAMILGVPNVGKSTIINVLANRKIAKTGNTPAVTQQQQRVNISDNVTLLDTPGVLWPNLHNANSGYRLALIGSIKDLSLIHISSPRD
;
A
#
# COMPACT_ATOMS: atom_id res chain seq x y z
N MET A 1 25.96 -4.81 1.95
CA MET A 1 25.59 -4.21 3.24
C MET A 1 24.07 -4.09 3.30
N SER A 2 23.42 -4.65 4.32
CA SER A 2 21.97 -4.51 4.51
C SER A 2 21.70 -3.23 5.30
N ILE A 3 20.85 -2.37 4.78
CA ILE A 3 20.43 -1.15 5.47
C ILE A 3 19.38 -1.56 6.47
N GLN A 4 19.71 -1.53 7.76
CA GLN A 4 18.75 -1.72 8.84
C GLN A 4 18.02 -0.40 9.11
N TRP A 5 16.80 -0.26 8.59
CA TRP A 5 15.97 0.92 8.82
C TRP A 5 14.60 0.52 9.33
N PHE A 6 14.49 0.27 10.63
CA PHE A 6 13.24 -0.15 11.25
C PHE A 6 13.00 0.62 12.55
N PRO A 7 12.42 1.83 12.47
CA PRO A 7 12.01 2.59 13.66
C PRO A 7 11.00 1.78 14.51
N GLY A 8 11.07 1.93 15.84
CA GLY A 8 10.21 1.17 16.77
C GLY A 8 8.69 1.28 16.48
N HIS A 9 8.22 2.38 15.89
CA HIS A 9 6.82 2.53 15.47
C HIS A 9 6.44 1.60 14.30
N MET A 10 7.37 1.21 13.42
CA MET A 10 7.11 0.25 12.34
C MET A 10 7.01 -1.18 12.87
N HIS A 11 7.80 -1.53 13.90
CA HIS A 11 7.65 -2.81 14.59
C HIS A 11 6.26 -2.94 15.21
N LYS A 12 5.79 -1.89 15.90
CA LYS A 12 4.44 -1.85 16.46
C LYS A 12 3.38 -2.00 15.38
N ALA A 13 3.49 -1.26 14.27
CA ALA A 13 2.57 -1.36 13.14
C ALA A 13 2.53 -2.77 12.54
N ARG A 14 3.68 -3.45 12.42
CA ARG A 14 3.75 -4.85 11.98
C ARG A 14 2.95 -5.77 12.89
N LEU A 15 3.13 -5.67 14.21
CA LEU A 15 2.39 -6.49 15.17
C LEU A 15 0.89 -6.23 15.10
N GLU A 16 0.48 -4.97 14.97
CA GLU A 16 -0.93 -4.59 14.81
C GLU A 16 -1.54 -5.16 13.52
N ILE A 17 -0.81 -5.12 12.40
CA ILE A 17 -1.23 -5.74 11.14
C ILE A 17 -1.40 -7.25 11.34
N GLN A 18 -0.41 -7.95 11.91
CA GLN A 18 -0.47 -9.38 12.18
C GLN A 18 -1.68 -9.77 13.03
N ALA A 19 -1.95 -9.02 14.10
CA ALA A 19 -3.08 -9.27 14.99
C ALA A 19 -4.44 -9.02 14.33
N THR A 20 -4.48 -8.15 13.31
CA THR A 20 -5.73 -7.75 12.64
C THR A 20 -6.02 -8.60 11.40
N LEU A 21 -5.00 -9.07 10.69
CA LEU A 21 -5.12 -9.86 9.45
C LEU A 21 -6.10 -11.03 9.52
N PRO A 22 -6.23 -11.82 10.61
CA PRO A 22 -7.21 -12.91 10.68
C PRO A 22 -8.66 -12.47 10.47
N ARG A 23 -8.97 -11.20 10.75
CA ARG A 23 -10.32 -10.61 10.62
C ARG A 23 -10.54 -9.88 9.30
N VAL A 24 -9.55 -9.89 8.42
CA VAL A 24 -9.56 -9.20 7.12
C VAL A 24 -9.94 -10.19 6.03
N ASP A 25 -10.86 -9.79 5.18
CA ASP A 25 -11.32 -10.59 4.03
C ASP A 25 -10.43 -10.35 2.81
N ILE A 26 -9.95 -9.11 2.61
CA ILE A 26 -9.11 -8.72 1.48
C ILE A 26 -8.09 -7.67 1.88
N VAL A 27 -6.88 -7.77 1.35
CA VAL A 27 -5.83 -6.76 1.47
C VAL A 27 -5.82 -5.88 0.23
N ILE A 28 -5.73 -4.56 0.43
CA ILE A 28 -5.49 -3.58 -0.62
C ILE A 28 -4.06 -3.08 -0.44
N GLU A 29 -3.15 -3.51 -1.30
CA GLU A 29 -1.77 -3.03 -1.27
C GLU A 29 -1.57 -1.91 -2.27
N VAL A 30 -1.27 -0.71 -1.76
CA VAL A 30 -1.04 0.47 -2.57
C VAL A 30 0.44 0.61 -2.89
N LEU A 31 0.74 0.63 -4.18
CA LEU A 31 2.08 0.76 -4.75
C LEU A 31 2.18 2.08 -5.51
N ASP A 32 3.39 2.60 -5.69
CA ASP A 32 3.63 3.74 -6.58
C ASP A 32 3.86 3.22 -8.00
N ALA A 33 3.01 3.61 -8.94
CA ALA A 33 3.05 3.12 -10.32
C ALA A 33 4.38 3.39 -11.05
N ARG A 34 5.15 4.40 -10.60
CA ARG A 34 6.48 4.71 -11.15
C ARG A 34 7.55 3.72 -10.76
N ILE A 35 7.36 3.02 -9.63
CA ILE A 35 8.33 2.09 -9.04
C ILE A 35 7.63 0.89 -8.39
N PRO A 36 6.78 0.11 -9.09
CA PRO A 36 5.95 -0.93 -8.49
C PRO A 36 6.78 -1.91 -7.68
N TYR A 37 7.82 -2.49 -8.25
CA TYR A 37 8.74 -3.42 -7.58
C TYR A 37 9.36 -2.86 -6.31
N SER A 38 9.83 -1.61 -6.34
CA SER A 38 10.52 -1.01 -5.18
C SER A 38 9.56 -0.53 -4.09
N SER A 39 8.29 -0.30 -4.41
CA SER A 39 7.24 0.06 -3.45
C SER A 39 6.46 -1.14 -2.91
N GLU A 40 6.61 -2.32 -3.51
CA GLU A 40 6.06 -3.57 -3.00
C GLU A 40 6.85 -4.04 -1.77
N ASN A 41 6.12 -4.35 -0.69
CA ASN A 41 6.73 -4.78 0.57
C ASN A 41 6.67 -6.31 0.70
N PRO A 42 7.81 -7.03 0.54
CA PRO A 42 7.82 -8.49 0.60
C PRO A 42 7.29 -9.05 1.92
N MET A 43 7.53 -8.35 3.03
CA MET A 43 7.01 -8.73 4.35
C MET A 43 5.47 -8.72 4.38
N LEU A 44 4.83 -7.78 3.67
CA LEU A 44 3.37 -7.74 3.60
C LEU A 44 2.81 -8.90 2.78
N ALA A 45 3.49 -9.31 1.70
CA ALA A 45 3.13 -10.47 0.91
C ALA A 45 3.22 -11.76 1.75
N GLU A 46 4.30 -11.93 2.52
CA GLU A 46 4.47 -13.05 3.43
C GLU A 46 3.38 -13.09 4.52
N MET A 47 3.10 -11.94 5.16
CA MET A 47 2.08 -11.84 6.21
C MET A 47 0.67 -12.08 5.69
N ARG A 48 0.38 -11.67 4.47
CA ARG A 48 -0.93 -11.84 3.82
C ARG A 48 -1.26 -13.32 3.59
N GLY A 49 -0.26 -14.13 3.23
CA GLY A 49 -0.47 -15.52 2.82
C GLY A 49 -1.45 -15.61 1.64
N ASP A 50 -2.41 -16.53 1.73
CA ASP A 50 -3.38 -16.82 0.65
C ASP A 50 -4.60 -15.88 0.62
N LYS A 51 -4.62 -14.82 1.45
CA LYS A 51 -5.72 -13.85 1.42
C LYS A 51 -5.78 -13.11 0.09
N LEU A 52 -7.00 -12.83 -0.36
CA LEU A 52 -7.24 -11.99 -1.53
C LEU A 52 -6.48 -10.67 -1.44
N CYS A 53 -5.92 -10.23 -2.55
CA CYS A 53 -5.13 -9.01 -2.62
C CYS A 53 -5.50 -8.17 -3.85
N LEU A 54 -5.87 -6.93 -3.62
CA LEU A 54 -5.99 -5.92 -4.67
C LEU A 54 -4.71 -5.07 -4.68
N LYS A 55 -3.89 -5.20 -5.72
CA LYS A 55 -2.72 -4.36 -5.97
C LYS A 55 -3.15 -3.08 -6.67
N VAL A 56 -2.96 -1.94 -6.00
CA VAL A 56 -3.36 -0.63 -6.52
C VAL A 56 -2.13 0.16 -6.92
N LEU A 57 -1.89 0.33 -8.21
CA LEU A 57 -0.83 1.17 -8.77
C LEU A 57 -1.32 2.63 -8.73
N ALA A 58 -0.96 3.36 -7.68
CA ALA A 58 -1.32 4.76 -7.50
C ALA A 58 -0.40 5.69 -8.30
N LYS A 59 -0.86 6.90 -8.61
CA LYS A 59 -0.13 7.91 -9.40
C LYS A 59 0.19 7.40 -10.82
N ALA A 60 -0.74 6.65 -11.42
CA ALA A 60 -0.57 6.09 -12.75
C ALA A 60 -0.40 7.17 -13.84
N ASP A 61 -0.93 8.36 -13.60
CA ASP A 61 -0.73 9.56 -14.42
C ASP A 61 0.74 10.02 -14.52
N LEU A 62 1.58 9.62 -13.57
CA LEU A 62 3.01 9.94 -13.51
C LEU A 62 3.93 8.79 -13.94
N ALA A 63 3.36 7.66 -14.36
CA ALA A 63 4.07 6.45 -14.76
C ALA A 63 3.99 6.23 -16.26
N ASP A 64 4.90 5.41 -16.79
CA ASP A 64 4.82 4.93 -18.16
C ASP A 64 3.58 4.02 -18.32
N PRO A 65 2.68 4.30 -19.28
CA PRO A 65 1.45 3.53 -19.46
C PRO A 65 1.71 2.07 -19.83
N LEU A 66 2.67 1.78 -20.72
CA LEU A 66 2.97 0.42 -21.17
C LEU A 66 3.56 -0.41 -20.03
N ALA A 67 4.52 0.16 -19.30
CA ALA A 67 5.07 -0.51 -18.11
C ALA A 67 3.99 -0.72 -17.04
N THR A 68 3.02 0.18 -16.91
CA THR A 68 1.90 0.03 -15.98
C THR A 68 1.00 -1.14 -16.39
N GLU A 69 0.70 -1.30 -17.68
CA GLU A 69 -0.07 -2.44 -18.22
C GLU A 69 0.67 -3.76 -17.98
N ASP A 70 1.98 -3.84 -18.26
CA ASP A 70 2.81 -5.03 -18.02
C ASP A 70 2.75 -5.45 -16.53
N TRP A 71 2.80 -4.47 -15.60
CA TRP A 71 2.67 -4.76 -14.17
C TRP A 71 1.27 -5.23 -13.78
N LEU A 72 0.22 -4.69 -14.37
CA LEU A 72 -1.15 -5.15 -14.12
C LEU A 72 -1.32 -6.58 -14.60
N ASP A 73 -0.82 -6.91 -15.80
CA ASP A 73 -0.85 -8.27 -16.33
C ASP A 73 -0.10 -9.24 -15.43
N HIS A 74 1.11 -8.85 -14.98
CA HIS A 74 1.88 -9.64 -14.03
C HIS A 74 1.08 -9.94 -12.75
N TYR A 75 0.45 -8.94 -12.13
CA TYR A 75 -0.31 -9.16 -10.90
C TYR A 75 -1.57 -10.01 -11.14
N ASN A 76 -2.23 -9.86 -12.28
CA ASN A 76 -3.43 -10.60 -12.63
C ASN A 76 -3.16 -12.09 -12.94
N LEU A 77 -1.89 -12.49 -13.16
CA LEU A 77 -1.47 -13.89 -13.29
C LEU A 77 -1.31 -14.58 -11.92
N LEU A 78 -1.23 -13.82 -10.83
CA LEU A 78 -1.05 -14.38 -9.49
C LEU A 78 -2.39 -14.83 -8.90
N GLU A 79 -2.42 -16.00 -8.28
CA GLU A 79 -3.63 -16.54 -7.65
C GLU A 79 -4.11 -15.65 -6.49
N GLY A 80 -5.40 -15.35 -6.47
CA GLY A 80 -6.02 -14.50 -5.44
C GLY A 80 -5.60 -13.03 -5.50
N VAL A 81 -4.90 -12.59 -6.57
CA VAL A 81 -4.43 -11.21 -6.74
C VAL A 81 -5.11 -10.59 -7.95
N GLN A 82 -5.47 -9.31 -7.84
CA GLN A 82 -5.92 -8.49 -8.96
C GLN A 82 -5.20 -7.15 -8.94
N GLY A 83 -4.80 -6.64 -10.11
CA GLY A 83 -4.20 -5.33 -10.29
C GLY A 83 -5.22 -4.28 -10.73
N CYS A 84 -5.03 -3.03 -10.30
CA CYS A 84 -5.68 -1.87 -10.90
C CYS A 84 -4.77 -0.64 -10.81
N ALA A 85 -4.86 0.24 -11.81
CA ALA A 85 -4.16 1.53 -11.83
C ALA A 85 -5.13 2.65 -11.48
N VAL A 86 -4.67 3.63 -10.69
CA VAL A 86 -5.49 4.78 -10.26
C VAL A 86 -4.67 6.07 -10.27
N SER A 87 -5.38 7.19 -10.49
CA SER A 87 -4.82 8.53 -10.43
C SER A 87 -5.72 9.46 -9.61
N THR A 88 -5.13 10.44 -8.94
CA THR A 88 -5.89 11.52 -8.29
C THR A 88 -6.46 12.51 -9.29
N GLU A 89 -5.93 12.54 -10.51
CA GLU A 89 -6.47 13.32 -11.65
C GLU A 89 -7.73 12.67 -12.22
N ASP A 90 -7.93 11.36 -11.99
CA ASP A 90 -9.08 10.60 -12.44
C ASP A 90 -9.79 9.90 -11.24
N ILE A 91 -10.59 10.66 -10.52
CA ILE A 91 -11.33 10.19 -9.33
C ILE A 91 -12.20 8.95 -9.61
N PRO A 92 -12.89 8.79 -10.74
CA PRO A 92 -13.56 7.55 -11.11
C PRO A 92 -12.72 6.29 -11.00
N THR A 93 -11.43 6.33 -11.35
CA THR A 93 -10.52 5.17 -11.22
C THR A 93 -10.35 4.73 -9.76
N ILE A 94 -10.23 5.70 -8.84
CA ILE A 94 -10.14 5.41 -7.40
C ILE A 94 -11.46 4.80 -6.90
N ARG A 95 -12.61 5.32 -7.32
CA ARG A 95 -13.92 4.80 -6.89
C ARG A 95 -14.18 3.36 -7.35
N ARG A 96 -13.55 2.93 -8.44
CA ARG A 96 -13.62 1.52 -8.91
C ARG A 96 -13.03 0.53 -7.93
N ILE A 97 -12.10 0.94 -7.06
CA ILE A 97 -11.50 0.08 -6.01
C ILE A 97 -12.59 -0.61 -5.18
N LYS A 98 -13.64 0.13 -4.78
CA LYS A 98 -14.76 -0.43 -4.02
C LYS A 98 -15.45 -1.58 -4.76
N LEU A 99 -15.77 -1.38 -6.04
CA LEU A 99 -16.43 -2.40 -6.87
C LEU A 99 -15.53 -3.62 -7.06
N LEU A 100 -14.22 -3.42 -7.22
CA LEU A 100 -13.26 -4.52 -7.34
C LEU A 100 -13.19 -5.33 -6.03
N VAL A 101 -13.16 -4.67 -4.89
CA VAL A 101 -13.18 -5.33 -3.56
C VAL A 101 -14.45 -6.17 -3.38
N GLU A 102 -15.62 -5.60 -3.66
CA GLU A 102 -16.90 -6.29 -3.55
C GLU A 102 -16.97 -7.51 -4.48
N ARG A 103 -16.45 -7.37 -5.73
CA ARG A 103 -16.41 -8.46 -6.71
C ARG A 103 -15.42 -9.56 -6.33
N MET A 104 -14.24 -9.22 -5.84
CA MET A 104 -13.21 -10.21 -5.48
C MET A 104 -13.64 -11.06 -4.29
N VAL A 105 -14.27 -10.45 -3.28
CA VAL A 105 -14.73 -11.16 -2.08
C VAL A 105 -16.00 -11.97 -2.37
N ASP A 106 -16.83 -11.57 -3.36
CA ASP A 106 -18.10 -12.21 -3.77
C ASP A 106 -18.95 -12.66 -2.58
N ARG A 107 -19.14 -11.77 -1.61
CA ARG A 107 -19.86 -12.10 -0.38
C ARG A 107 -21.38 -12.02 -0.58
N ARG A 108 -22.04 -13.14 -0.53
CA ARG A 108 -23.51 -13.28 -0.71
C ARG A 108 -24.28 -13.37 0.61
N ASP A 109 -23.59 -13.47 1.74
CA ASP A 109 -24.19 -13.61 3.07
C ASP A 109 -24.61 -12.28 3.72
N GLY A 110 -24.47 -11.16 3.03
CA GLY A 110 -24.82 -9.82 3.51
C GLY A 110 -23.94 -9.29 4.63
N LYS A 111 -22.87 -9.99 5.00
CA LYS A 111 -21.92 -9.50 6.01
C LYS A 111 -20.98 -8.44 5.45
N MET A 112 -20.55 -7.53 6.32
CA MET A 112 -19.56 -6.52 6.00
C MET A 112 -18.25 -7.14 5.52
N ILE A 113 -17.68 -6.59 4.45
CA ILE A 113 -16.32 -6.90 3.99
C ILE A 113 -15.33 -6.03 4.76
N ASN A 114 -14.39 -6.67 5.43
CA ASN A 114 -13.28 -5.98 6.09
C ASN A 114 -12.08 -5.96 5.15
N ALA A 115 -11.82 -4.82 4.54
CA ALA A 115 -10.64 -4.59 3.71
C ALA A 115 -9.55 -3.89 4.52
N MET A 116 -8.30 -4.32 4.41
CA MET A 116 -7.15 -3.64 5.02
C MET A 116 -6.31 -2.97 3.95
N ILE A 117 -6.05 -1.66 4.10
CA ILE A 117 -5.17 -0.94 3.18
C ILE A 117 -3.75 -0.87 3.72
N LEU A 118 -2.79 -1.32 2.92
CA LEU A 118 -1.38 -1.43 3.24
C LEU A 118 -0.52 -0.72 2.17
N GLY A 119 0.74 -0.51 2.47
CA GLY A 119 1.73 0.03 1.52
C GLY A 119 2.77 0.90 2.20
N VAL A 120 3.85 1.21 1.51
CA VAL A 120 4.93 2.07 2.02
C VAL A 120 4.44 3.50 2.26
N PRO A 121 5.15 4.32 3.04
CA PRO A 121 4.80 5.72 3.22
C PRO A 121 4.72 6.48 1.88
N ASN A 122 3.87 7.50 1.82
CA ASN A 122 3.73 8.45 0.69
C ASN A 122 3.30 7.88 -0.66
N VAL A 123 2.84 6.63 -0.75
CA VAL A 123 2.29 6.05 -2.00
C VAL A 123 0.90 6.55 -2.36
N GLY A 124 0.20 7.25 -1.45
CA GLY A 124 -1.14 7.78 -1.73
C GLY A 124 -2.28 7.11 -0.97
N LYS A 125 -2.03 6.24 0.01
CA LYS A 125 -3.08 5.56 0.81
C LYS A 125 -4.13 6.52 1.36
N SER A 126 -3.69 7.56 2.08
CA SER A 126 -4.61 8.53 2.70
C SER A 126 -5.46 9.28 1.67
N THR A 127 -4.93 9.55 0.50
CA THR A 127 -5.68 10.18 -0.61
C THR A 127 -6.76 9.23 -1.11
N ILE A 128 -6.42 7.97 -1.36
CA ILE A 128 -7.37 6.94 -1.80
C ILE A 128 -8.49 6.78 -0.75
N ILE A 129 -8.13 6.67 0.53
CA ILE A 129 -9.10 6.55 1.63
C ILE A 129 -10.08 7.73 1.65
N ASN A 130 -9.57 8.97 1.54
CA ASN A 130 -10.40 10.17 1.55
C ASN A 130 -11.38 10.23 0.38
N VAL A 131 -10.95 9.80 -0.81
CA VAL A 131 -11.79 9.70 -2.00
C VAL A 131 -12.87 8.62 -1.83
N LEU A 132 -12.49 7.42 -1.36
CA LEU A 132 -13.42 6.31 -1.15
C LEU A 132 -14.45 6.62 -0.06
N ALA A 133 -14.05 7.32 1.01
CA ALA A 133 -14.92 7.74 2.09
C ALA A 133 -15.78 8.97 1.75
N ASN A 134 -15.52 9.62 0.60
CA ASN A 134 -16.15 10.87 0.17
C ASN A 134 -16.06 11.99 1.24
N ARG A 135 -15.04 11.98 2.08
CA ARG A 135 -14.77 12.97 3.13
C ARG A 135 -13.31 12.92 3.59
N LYS A 136 -12.83 14.02 4.17
CA LYS A 136 -11.47 14.10 4.68
C LYS A 136 -11.38 13.42 6.05
N ILE A 137 -10.98 12.15 6.07
CA ILE A 137 -10.82 11.32 7.29
C ILE A 137 -9.34 11.14 7.60
N ALA A 138 -8.56 10.67 6.62
CA ALA A 138 -7.14 10.42 6.79
C ALA A 138 -6.35 11.71 6.54
N LYS A 139 -5.36 11.96 7.41
CA LYS A 139 -4.42 13.08 7.21
C LYS A 139 -3.55 12.79 5.99
N THR A 140 -3.45 13.75 5.08
CA THR A 140 -2.56 13.70 3.93
C THR A 140 -1.35 14.59 4.19
N GLY A 141 -0.16 14.18 3.76
CA GLY A 141 1.06 14.97 3.89
C GLY A 141 2.23 14.29 3.20
N ASN A 142 3.23 15.09 2.82
CA ASN A 142 4.44 14.61 2.13
C ASN A 142 5.53 14.12 3.09
N THR A 143 5.25 14.09 4.40
CA THR A 143 6.18 13.56 5.40
C THR A 143 5.85 12.10 5.72
N PRO A 144 6.86 11.22 5.87
CA PRO A 144 6.63 9.85 6.32
C PRO A 144 5.93 9.78 7.68
N ALA A 145 5.10 8.74 7.90
CA ALA A 145 4.39 8.47 9.15
C ALA A 145 3.27 9.46 9.53
N VAL A 146 2.51 9.96 8.56
CA VAL A 146 1.33 10.82 8.81
C VAL A 146 0.22 10.05 9.55
N THR A 147 -0.03 8.78 9.18
CA THR A 147 -0.96 7.89 9.89
C THR A 147 -0.20 7.17 11.00
N GLN A 148 -0.60 7.40 12.26
CA GLN A 148 0.08 6.83 13.44
C GLN A 148 -0.67 5.67 14.09
N GLN A 149 -1.97 5.51 13.81
CA GLN A 149 -2.83 4.47 14.39
C GLN A 149 -3.78 3.91 13.35
N GLN A 150 -4.18 2.64 13.52
CA GLN A 150 -5.22 2.04 12.70
C GLN A 150 -6.55 2.76 12.89
N GLN A 151 -7.23 3.05 11.79
CA GLN A 151 -8.57 3.65 11.78
C GLN A 151 -9.52 2.79 10.95
N ARG A 152 -10.77 2.70 11.40
CA ARG A 152 -11.86 2.06 10.64
C ARG A 152 -12.63 3.12 9.88
N VAL A 153 -12.82 2.91 8.60
CA VAL A 153 -13.51 3.83 7.69
C VAL A 153 -14.52 3.06 6.86
N ASN A 154 -15.80 3.35 7.04
CA ASN A 154 -16.82 2.79 6.15
C ASN A 154 -16.74 3.53 4.81
N ILE A 155 -16.50 2.79 3.73
CA ILE A 155 -16.42 3.31 2.36
C ILE A 155 -17.67 2.96 1.54
N SER A 156 -18.50 2.05 2.05
CA SER A 156 -19.84 1.74 1.57
C SER A 156 -20.65 1.04 2.65
N ASP A 157 -21.91 0.73 2.32
CA ASP A 157 -22.80 -0.05 3.19
C ASP A 157 -22.27 -1.46 3.47
N ASN A 158 -21.43 -1.98 2.58
CA ASN A 158 -20.94 -3.36 2.62
C ASN A 158 -19.43 -3.47 2.88
N VAL A 159 -18.66 -2.36 2.86
CA VAL A 159 -17.19 -2.40 2.98
C VAL A 159 -16.68 -1.45 4.05
N THR A 160 -15.99 -2.02 5.01
CA THR A 160 -15.18 -1.28 6.00
C THR A 160 -13.71 -1.39 5.65
N LEU A 161 -13.05 -0.25 5.54
CA LEU A 161 -11.62 -0.14 5.29
C LEU A 161 -10.88 0.07 6.61
N LEU A 162 -9.85 -0.72 6.86
CA LEU A 162 -8.90 -0.57 7.95
C LEU A 162 -7.68 0.17 7.42
N ASP A 163 -7.53 1.45 7.79
CA ASP A 163 -6.34 2.25 7.47
C ASP A 163 -5.20 1.87 8.39
N THR A 164 -4.02 1.66 7.83
CA THR A 164 -2.81 1.32 8.59
C THR A 164 -1.69 2.31 8.33
N PRO A 165 -0.80 2.52 9.32
CA PRO A 165 0.44 3.25 9.09
C PRO A 165 1.21 2.69 7.89
N GLY A 166 1.93 3.55 7.16
CA GLY A 166 2.84 3.09 6.11
C GLY A 166 3.99 2.30 6.71
N VAL A 167 4.23 1.09 6.20
CA VAL A 167 5.23 0.18 6.73
C VAL A 167 6.27 -0.13 5.65
N LEU A 168 7.54 0.09 6.01
CA LEU A 168 8.70 -0.40 5.27
C LEU A 168 9.18 -1.70 5.91
N TRP A 169 9.98 -2.47 5.19
CA TRP A 169 10.62 -3.69 5.73
C TRP A 169 12.02 -3.39 6.27
N PRO A 170 12.50 -4.21 7.24
CA PRO A 170 13.76 -3.92 7.95
C PRO A 170 15.00 -3.90 7.06
N ASN A 171 15.04 -4.76 6.06
CA ASN A 171 16.20 -4.95 5.20
C ASN A 171 15.85 -4.63 3.74
N LEU A 172 16.30 -3.49 3.25
CA LEU A 172 16.28 -3.19 1.82
C LEU A 172 17.43 -3.96 1.16
N HIS A 173 17.14 -5.17 0.63
CA HIS A 173 18.14 -6.04 0.02
C HIS A 173 18.74 -5.45 -1.26
N ASN A 174 18.09 -4.46 -1.86
CA ASN A 174 18.52 -3.77 -3.05
C ASN A 174 18.70 -2.28 -2.77
N ALA A 175 19.95 -1.80 -2.84
CA ALA A 175 20.28 -0.38 -2.66
C ALA A 175 19.50 0.52 -3.63
N ASN A 176 19.29 0.08 -4.88
CA ASN A 176 18.52 0.84 -5.87
C ASN A 176 17.05 1.03 -5.45
N SER A 177 16.45 0.06 -4.77
CA SER A 177 15.11 0.23 -4.19
C SER A 177 15.09 1.29 -3.09
N GLY A 178 16.14 1.37 -2.27
CA GLY A 178 16.31 2.44 -1.28
C GLY A 178 16.33 3.83 -1.90
N TYR A 179 17.13 4.03 -2.95
CA TYR A 179 17.18 5.31 -3.67
C TYR A 179 15.83 5.67 -4.30
N ARG A 180 15.15 4.72 -4.94
CA ARG A 180 13.82 4.94 -5.53
C ARG A 180 12.78 5.31 -4.48
N LEU A 181 12.77 4.63 -3.33
CA LEU A 181 11.86 4.93 -2.22
C LEU A 181 12.13 6.31 -1.61
N ALA A 182 13.39 6.77 -1.58
CA ALA A 182 13.73 8.11 -1.14
C ALA A 182 13.24 9.18 -2.13
N LEU A 183 13.41 8.94 -3.44
CA LEU A 183 12.92 9.84 -4.49
C LEU A 183 11.41 10.08 -4.43
N ILE A 184 10.61 9.09 -4.01
CA ILE A 184 9.16 9.26 -3.81
C ILE A 184 8.79 9.73 -2.39
N GLY A 185 9.79 10.03 -1.54
CA GLY A 185 9.59 10.51 -0.18
C GLY A 185 9.11 9.45 0.82
N SER A 186 9.20 8.16 0.48
CA SER A 186 8.86 7.06 1.41
C SER A 186 9.89 6.89 2.52
N ILE A 187 11.11 7.32 2.28
CA ILE A 187 12.24 7.35 3.23
C ILE A 187 12.76 8.78 3.31
N LYS A 188 13.20 9.22 4.49
CA LYS A 188 13.84 10.55 4.64
C LYS A 188 15.22 10.56 3.98
N ASP A 189 15.60 11.67 3.33
CA ASP A 189 16.88 11.84 2.61
C ASP A 189 18.12 11.56 3.49
N LEU A 190 18.05 11.88 4.79
CA LEU A 190 19.10 11.57 5.76
C LEU A 190 19.42 10.07 5.87
N SER A 191 18.50 9.20 5.49
CA SER A 191 18.74 7.76 5.47
C SER A 191 19.65 7.34 4.32
N LEU A 192 19.78 8.15 3.27
CA LEU A 192 20.65 7.88 2.12
C LEU A 192 22.13 8.10 2.46
N ILE A 193 22.45 8.98 3.40
CA ILE A 193 23.83 9.25 3.85
C ILE A 193 24.46 7.97 4.42
N HIS A 194 23.67 7.14 5.08
CA HIS A 194 24.11 5.83 5.61
C HIS A 194 24.25 4.76 4.55
N ILE A 195 23.69 4.97 3.33
CA ILE A 195 23.79 4.04 2.20
C ILE A 195 25.10 4.25 1.44
N SER A 196 25.57 5.52 1.36
CA SER A 196 26.67 5.93 0.50
C SER A 196 28.02 6.08 1.23
N SER A 197 28.07 5.93 2.55
CA SER A 197 29.34 6.01 3.29
C SER A 197 30.00 4.64 3.32
N PRO A 198 31.12 4.43 2.59
CA PRO A 198 31.96 3.26 2.83
C PRO A 198 32.48 3.40 4.27
N ARG A 199 32.26 2.40 5.08
CA ARG A 199 33.04 2.27 6.33
C ARG A 199 34.35 1.63 5.92
N ASP A 200 35.41 2.38 6.07
CA ASP A 200 36.78 1.88 6.04
C ASP A 200 36.97 0.72 7.05
#